data_27905d785939587e0da5535e9809cabf
#
_entry.id   27905d785939587e0da5535e9809cabf
#
_cell.length_a   1.000
_cell.length_b   1.000
_cell.length_c   1.000
_cell.angle_alpha   90.00
_cell.angle_beta   90.00
_cell.angle_gamma   90.00
#
_symmetry.space_group_name_H-M   'P 1'
#
loop_
_entity.id
_entity.type
_entity.pdbx_description
1 polymer ?
#
loop_
_entity_poly.entity_id
_entity_poly.type
_entity_poly.pdbx_seq_one_letter_code
_entity_poly.pdbx_strand_id
1 'polypeptide(L)'
;MIVRDGEGATKLVRVRVASAASDEEARRVAYTVAHSPLVKTALFASDPNWGRILAAVGRAGVDGLDIDRIRIWLGDVCIVSGGGRDPGYTEEAGQAVMAAEEIVIRIDLDRGESQVQVLTCDLSYDYVKINAEYRT
;
A
#
# COMPACT_ATOMS: atom_id res chain seq x y z
N MET A 1 6.85 17.47 7.70
CA MET A 1 5.80 16.45 7.78
C MET A 1 6.08 15.46 8.91
N ILE A 2 5.13 15.33 9.78
CA ILE A 2 5.30 14.52 11.01
C ILE A 2 5.54 13.03 10.71
N VAL A 3 4.90 12.52 9.67
CA VAL A 3 5.03 11.10 9.31
C VAL A 3 6.47 10.73 8.98
N ARG A 4 7.20 11.64 8.32
CA ARG A 4 8.60 11.39 7.94
C ARG A 4 9.57 11.49 9.10
N ASP A 5 9.13 12.08 10.20
CA ASP A 5 9.96 12.21 11.39
C ASP A 5 9.92 10.97 12.27
N GLY A 6 9.17 9.94 11.89
CA GLY A 6 9.17 8.66 12.57
C GLY A 6 10.54 8.02 12.55
N GLU A 7 10.94 7.40 13.66
CA GLU A 7 12.24 6.75 13.75
C GLU A 7 12.39 5.65 12.70
N GLY A 8 13.45 5.74 11.89
CA GLY A 8 13.74 4.78 10.84
C GLY A 8 12.98 5.00 9.54
N ALA A 9 12.04 5.96 9.50
CA ALA A 9 11.27 6.24 8.30
C ALA A 9 12.11 7.03 7.29
N THR A 10 12.05 6.65 6.01
CA THR A 10 12.75 7.33 4.92
C THR A 10 11.83 7.77 3.79
N LYS A 11 10.61 7.25 3.74
CA LYS A 11 9.67 7.51 2.65
C LYS A 11 8.33 7.97 3.16
N LEU A 12 7.74 8.95 2.47
CA LEU A 12 6.36 9.34 2.67
C LEU A 12 5.51 8.58 1.65
N VAL A 13 4.47 7.92 2.11
CA VAL A 13 3.62 7.10 1.26
C VAL A 13 2.18 7.58 1.34
N ARG A 14 1.57 7.81 0.17
CA ARG A 14 0.16 8.13 0.06
C ARG A 14 -0.57 6.89 -0.43
N VAL A 15 -1.50 6.41 0.37
CA VAL A 15 -2.35 5.28 -0.01
C VAL A 15 -3.69 5.86 -0.43
N ARG A 16 -3.99 5.78 -1.73
CA ARG A 16 -5.23 6.28 -2.31
C ARG A 16 -6.11 5.11 -2.71
N VAL A 17 -7.27 5.03 -2.10
CA VAL A 17 -8.27 4.02 -2.46
C VAL A 17 -9.38 4.74 -3.18
N ALA A 18 -9.70 4.29 -4.39
CA ALA A 18 -10.71 4.90 -5.24
C ALA A 18 -11.74 3.86 -5.67
N SER A 19 -12.84 4.34 -6.21
CA SER A 19 -13.92 3.51 -6.73
C SER A 19 -14.46 2.52 -5.70
N ALA A 20 -14.52 2.95 -4.45
CA ALA A 20 -15.10 2.16 -3.37
C ALA A 20 -16.62 2.38 -3.30
N ALA A 21 -17.33 1.42 -2.74
CA ALA A 21 -18.78 1.50 -2.58
C ALA A 21 -19.19 2.53 -1.52
N SER A 22 -18.31 2.83 -0.56
CA SER A 22 -18.58 3.82 0.49
C SER A 22 -17.25 4.38 0.99
N ASP A 23 -17.32 5.52 1.70
CA ASP A 23 -16.16 6.13 2.33
C ASP A 23 -15.60 5.22 3.42
N GLU A 24 -16.46 4.52 4.16
CA GLU A 24 -16.02 3.57 5.18
C GLU A 24 -15.22 2.42 4.57
N GLU A 25 -15.72 1.87 3.46
CA GLU A 25 -15.02 0.80 2.75
C GLU A 25 -13.65 1.28 2.27
N ALA A 26 -13.59 2.45 1.64
CA ALA A 26 -12.35 3.04 1.17
C ALA A 26 -11.35 3.24 2.30
N ARG A 27 -11.83 3.77 3.43
CA ARG A 27 -11.00 4.03 4.60
C ARG A 27 -10.45 2.72 5.19
N ARG A 28 -11.28 1.71 5.26
CA ARG A 28 -10.89 0.40 5.81
C ARG A 28 -9.76 -0.22 4.98
N VAL A 29 -9.89 -0.20 3.66
CA VAL A 29 -8.83 -0.71 2.77
C VAL A 29 -7.57 0.13 2.90
N ALA A 30 -7.70 1.45 2.87
CA ALA A 30 -6.55 2.35 2.95
C ALA A 30 -5.76 2.16 4.24
N TYR A 31 -6.44 2.09 5.38
CA TYR A 31 -5.78 1.89 6.67
C TYR A 31 -5.13 0.50 6.78
N THR A 32 -5.79 -0.53 6.27
CA THR A 32 -5.20 -1.88 6.32
C THR A 32 -3.89 -1.94 5.57
N VAL A 33 -3.83 -1.32 4.39
CA VAL A 33 -2.60 -1.25 3.62
C VAL A 33 -1.56 -0.36 4.32
N ALA A 34 -1.97 0.83 4.75
CA ALA A 34 -1.08 1.83 5.36
C ALA A 34 -0.45 1.34 6.66
N HIS A 35 -1.13 0.49 7.42
CA HIS A 35 -0.65 -0.01 8.70
C HIS A 35 -0.04 -1.40 8.63
N SER A 36 0.03 -2.01 7.45
CA SER A 36 0.62 -3.35 7.30
C SER A 36 2.14 -3.30 7.50
N PRO A 37 2.69 -3.97 8.52
CA PRO A 37 4.14 -4.03 8.70
C PRO A 37 4.84 -4.66 7.50
N LEU A 38 4.24 -5.66 6.87
CA LEU A 38 4.81 -6.31 5.70
C LEU A 38 4.90 -5.36 4.49
N VAL A 39 3.89 -4.51 4.31
CA VAL A 39 3.93 -3.48 3.25
C VAL A 39 4.98 -2.43 3.59
N LYS A 40 5.01 -1.95 4.85
CA LYS A 40 5.93 -0.90 5.26
C LYS A 40 7.40 -1.33 5.15
N THR A 41 7.72 -2.57 5.49
CA THR A 41 9.09 -3.08 5.36
C THR A 41 9.48 -3.27 3.90
N ALA A 42 8.54 -3.67 3.04
CA ALA A 42 8.80 -3.73 1.60
C ALA A 42 9.10 -2.34 1.03
N LEU A 43 8.34 -1.33 1.48
CA LEU A 43 8.58 0.06 1.07
C LEU A 43 9.98 0.53 1.47
N PHE A 44 10.40 0.23 2.70
CA PHE A 44 11.74 0.59 3.17
C PHE A 44 12.84 -0.08 2.33
N ALA A 45 12.63 -1.35 1.96
CA ALA A 45 13.58 -2.11 1.15
C ALA A 45 13.54 -1.75 -0.35
N SER A 46 12.70 -0.80 -0.75
CA SER A 46 12.45 -0.45 -2.15
C SER A 46 12.01 -1.67 -2.96
N ASP A 47 11.26 -2.57 -2.31
CA ASP A 47 10.73 -3.78 -2.92
C ASP A 47 9.29 -3.50 -3.40
N PRO A 48 9.04 -3.46 -4.71
CA PRO A 48 7.69 -3.24 -5.24
C PRO A 48 6.85 -4.50 -5.10
N ASN A 49 6.57 -4.88 -3.87
CA ASN A 49 5.96 -6.16 -3.53
C ASN A 49 4.45 -6.14 -3.71
N TRP A 50 4.01 -6.36 -4.95
CA TRP A 50 2.59 -6.34 -5.31
C TRP A 50 1.79 -7.38 -4.50
N GLY A 51 2.40 -8.52 -4.18
CA GLY A 51 1.72 -9.57 -3.42
C GLY A 51 1.37 -9.16 -2.00
N ARG A 52 2.26 -8.45 -1.31
CA ARG A 52 2.00 -7.95 0.04
C ARG A 52 0.91 -6.88 0.04
N ILE A 53 0.93 -6.01 -0.97
CA ILE A 53 -0.09 -4.96 -1.08
C ILE A 53 -1.46 -5.59 -1.36
N LEU A 54 -1.53 -6.50 -2.32
CA LEU A 54 -2.78 -7.18 -2.65
C LEU A 54 -3.32 -8.00 -1.47
N ALA A 55 -2.43 -8.67 -0.74
CA ALA A 55 -2.81 -9.42 0.46
C ALA A 55 -3.40 -8.51 1.53
N ALA A 56 -2.82 -7.32 1.72
CA ALA A 56 -3.35 -6.34 2.67
C ALA A 56 -4.75 -5.88 2.27
N VAL A 57 -4.98 -5.61 0.99
CA VAL A 57 -6.31 -5.28 0.48
C VAL A 57 -7.31 -6.40 0.78
N GLY A 58 -6.90 -7.63 0.54
CA GLY A 58 -7.76 -8.80 0.80
C GLY A 58 -8.11 -8.98 2.27
N ARG A 59 -7.24 -8.53 3.19
CA ARG A 59 -7.48 -8.63 4.63
C ARG A 59 -8.31 -7.50 5.21
N ALA A 60 -8.73 -6.54 4.40
CA ALA A 60 -9.41 -5.35 4.91
C ALA A 60 -10.81 -5.64 5.50
N GLY A 61 -11.34 -6.83 5.31
CA GLY A 61 -12.63 -7.20 5.88
C GLY A 61 -13.82 -6.59 5.17
N VAL A 62 -13.67 -6.30 3.89
CA VAL A 62 -14.75 -5.75 3.06
C VAL A 62 -15.53 -6.90 2.43
N ASP A 63 -16.83 -6.94 2.74
CA ASP A 63 -17.70 -7.98 2.19
C ASP A 63 -17.89 -7.79 0.69
N GLY A 64 -17.86 -8.90 -0.05
CA GLY A 64 -18.12 -8.88 -1.48
C GLY A 64 -16.99 -8.30 -2.32
N LEU A 65 -15.81 -8.13 -1.74
CA LEU A 65 -14.65 -7.63 -2.47
C LEU A 65 -14.21 -8.68 -3.50
N ASP A 66 -14.18 -8.28 -4.77
CA ASP A 66 -13.76 -9.17 -5.85
C ASP A 66 -12.32 -8.84 -6.23
N ILE A 67 -11.41 -9.70 -5.82
CA ILE A 67 -9.98 -9.52 -6.05
C ILE A 67 -9.66 -9.40 -7.55
N ASP A 68 -10.40 -10.12 -8.41
CA ASP A 68 -10.16 -10.07 -9.85
C ASP A 68 -10.45 -8.71 -10.48
N ARG A 69 -11.21 -7.87 -9.79
CA ARG A 69 -11.57 -6.53 -10.26
C ARG A 69 -10.66 -5.44 -9.70
N ILE A 70 -9.79 -5.78 -8.77
CA ILE A 70 -8.89 -4.81 -8.14
C ILE A 70 -7.71 -4.52 -9.06
N ARG A 71 -7.38 -3.23 -9.16
CA ARG A 71 -6.17 -2.78 -9.85
C ARG A 71 -5.37 -1.95 -8.87
N ILE A 72 -4.04 -2.09 -8.93
CA ILE A 72 -3.12 -1.37 -8.05
C ILE A 72 -2.00 -0.78 -8.89
N TRP A 73 -1.65 0.47 -8.59
CA TRP A 73 -0.53 1.17 -9.21
C TRP A 73 0.44 1.65 -8.14
N LEU A 74 1.72 1.62 -8.48
CA LEU A 74 2.78 2.35 -7.78
C LEU A 74 3.15 3.53 -8.67
N GLY A 75 2.81 4.75 -8.25
CA GLY A 75 2.90 5.90 -9.13
C GLY A 75 2.05 5.65 -10.39
N ASP A 76 2.67 5.71 -11.55
CA ASP A 76 1.98 5.46 -12.82
C ASP A 76 2.13 4.02 -13.31
N VAL A 77 2.79 3.15 -12.54
CA VAL A 77 3.07 1.77 -12.96
C VAL A 77 2.00 0.83 -12.40
N CYS A 78 1.23 0.21 -13.28
CA CYS A 78 0.24 -0.79 -12.87
C CYS A 78 0.97 -2.07 -12.45
N ILE A 79 0.73 -2.50 -11.21
CA ILE A 79 1.39 -3.68 -10.65
C ILE A 79 0.43 -4.86 -10.48
N VAL A 80 -0.87 -4.58 -10.31
CA VAL A 80 -1.91 -5.60 -10.12
C VAL A 80 -3.08 -5.34 -11.03
N SER A 81 -3.56 -6.39 -11.69
CA SER A 81 -4.82 -6.44 -12.42
C SER A 81 -5.25 -7.90 -12.51
N GLY A 82 -6.56 -8.14 -12.66
CA GLY A 82 -7.06 -9.50 -12.86
C GLY A 82 -6.71 -10.49 -11.74
N GLY A 83 -6.59 -10.01 -10.51
CA GLY A 83 -6.37 -10.89 -9.35
C GLY A 83 -4.91 -11.22 -9.06
N GLY A 84 -3.97 -10.64 -9.77
CA GLY A 84 -2.56 -10.90 -9.54
C GLY A 84 -1.66 -9.87 -10.20
N ARG A 85 -0.43 -10.26 -10.46
CA ARG A 85 0.54 -9.39 -11.12
C ARG A 85 0.01 -8.94 -12.48
N ASP A 86 0.07 -7.64 -12.75
CA ASP A 86 -0.31 -7.13 -14.08
C ASP A 86 0.60 -7.68 -15.17
N PRO A 87 0.06 -8.16 -16.30
CA PRO A 87 0.89 -8.73 -17.36
C PRO A 87 1.93 -7.79 -17.93
N GLY A 88 1.68 -6.48 -17.88
CA GLY A 88 2.62 -5.47 -18.39
C GLY A 88 3.63 -4.99 -17.37
N TYR A 89 3.54 -5.46 -16.12
CA TYR A 89 4.43 -5.03 -15.07
C TYR A 89 5.84 -5.59 -15.24
N THR A 90 6.85 -4.72 -15.03
CA THR A 90 8.25 -5.15 -14.94
C THR A 90 8.83 -4.73 -13.59
N GLU A 91 9.70 -5.55 -13.04
CA GLU A 91 10.38 -5.27 -11.79
C GLU A 91 11.17 -3.95 -11.87
N GLU A 92 11.79 -3.69 -13.00
CA GLU A 92 12.56 -2.45 -13.20
C GLU A 92 11.70 -1.20 -13.07
N ALA A 93 10.50 -1.21 -13.66
CA ALA A 93 9.59 -0.07 -13.58
C ALA A 93 9.12 0.14 -12.14
N GLY A 94 8.80 -0.94 -11.43
CA GLY A 94 8.39 -0.86 -10.03
C GLY A 94 9.50 -0.33 -9.15
N GLN A 95 10.72 -0.82 -9.32
CA GLN A 95 11.86 -0.37 -8.53
C GLN A 95 12.17 1.11 -8.75
N ALA A 96 11.99 1.60 -9.97
CA ALA A 96 12.19 3.03 -10.26
C ALA A 96 11.25 3.92 -9.43
N VAL A 97 9.99 3.51 -9.29
CA VAL A 97 9.02 4.22 -8.45
C VAL A 97 9.41 4.13 -6.99
N MET A 98 9.81 2.95 -6.53
CA MET A 98 10.13 2.69 -5.12
C MET A 98 11.38 3.41 -4.65
N ALA A 99 12.24 3.85 -5.55
CA ALA A 99 13.45 4.59 -5.19
C ALA A 99 13.17 6.02 -4.74
N ALA A 100 11.99 6.55 -5.01
CA ALA A 100 11.65 7.94 -4.64
C ALA A 100 11.36 8.06 -3.14
N GLU A 101 11.52 9.28 -2.61
CA GLU A 101 11.19 9.57 -1.21
C GLU A 101 9.68 9.69 -0.99
N GLU A 102 8.92 9.98 -2.04
CA GLU A 102 7.47 10.04 -1.97
C GLU A 102 6.88 9.05 -2.96
N ILE A 103 5.99 8.20 -2.47
CA ILE A 103 5.39 7.12 -3.25
C ILE A 103 3.88 7.20 -3.12
N VAL A 104 3.17 7.03 -4.23
CA VAL A 104 1.71 6.90 -4.23
C VAL A 104 1.37 5.45 -4.54
N ILE A 105 0.63 4.80 -3.63
CA ILE A 105 0.00 3.51 -3.87
C ILE A 105 -1.45 3.82 -4.19
N ARG A 106 -1.87 3.54 -5.42
CA ARG A 106 -3.26 3.76 -5.84
C ARG A 106 -3.97 2.42 -6.00
N ILE A 107 -5.11 2.30 -5.35
CA ILE A 107 -5.90 1.06 -5.34
C ILE A 107 -7.29 1.39 -5.84
N ASP A 108 -7.72 0.72 -6.90
CA ASP A 108 -9.05 0.87 -7.48
C ASP A 108 -9.85 -0.40 -7.19
N LEU A 109 -10.97 -0.26 -6.49
CA LEU A 109 -11.79 -1.38 -6.08
C LEU A 109 -12.89 -1.73 -7.09
N ASP A 110 -13.18 -0.83 -8.03
CA ASP A 110 -14.20 -1.03 -9.06
C ASP A 110 -15.57 -1.39 -8.47
N ARG A 111 -16.00 -0.62 -7.43
CA ARG A 111 -17.24 -0.89 -6.71
C ARG A 111 -18.16 0.32 -6.57
N GLY A 112 -17.68 1.52 -6.90
CA GLY A 112 -18.46 2.73 -6.72
C GLY A 112 -17.62 3.96 -6.99
N GLU A 113 -17.91 5.07 -6.29
CA GLU A 113 -17.29 6.36 -6.56
C GLU A 113 -16.58 6.97 -5.34
N SER A 114 -16.61 6.30 -4.19
CA SER A 114 -15.97 6.84 -2.99
C SER A 114 -14.46 6.70 -3.05
N GLN A 115 -13.75 7.68 -2.49
CA GLN A 115 -12.30 7.66 -2.44
C GLN A 115 -11.78 8.26 -1.14
N VAL A 116 -10.62 7.78 -0.71
CA VAL A 116 -9.94 8.21 0.52
C VAL A 116 -8.45 8.18 0.29
N GLN A 117 -7.73 9.11 0.90
CA GLN A 117 -6.26 9.07 0.92
C GLN A 117 -5.77 9.04 2.36
N VAL A 118 -4.85 8.15 2.65
CA VAL A 118 -4.20 8.02 3.96
C VAL A 118 -2.70 8.19 3.76
N LEU A 119 -2.06 8.92 4.68
CA LEU A 119 -0.61 9.10 4.67
C LEU A 119 0.03 8.13 5.64
N THR A 120 1.15 7.54 5.22
CA THR A 120 1.95 6.66 6.08
C THR A 120 3.42 6.82 5.71
N CYS A 121 4.27 6.01 6.32
CA CYS A 121 5.69 5.98 6.03
C CYS A 121 6.17 4.54 5.95
N ASP A 122 7.36 4.35 5.41
CA ASP A 122 8.01 3.04 5.42
C ASP A 122 8.46 2.68 6.84
N LEU A 123 8.89 1.43 7.02
CA LEU A 123 9.28 0.92 8.32
C LEU A 123 10.55 0.09 8.18
N SER A 124 11.63 0.56 8.80
CA SER A 124 12.90 -0.16 8.78
C SER A 124 12.82 -1.41 9.66
N TYR A 125 13.69 -2.37 9.40
CA TYR A 125 13.83 -3.54 10.25
C TYR A 125 14.14 -3.15 11.70
N ASP A 126 15.07 -2.21 11.88
CA ASP A 126 15.45 -1.76 13.21
C ASP A 126 14.29 -1.11 13.96
N TYR A 127 13.47 -0.33 13.26
CA TYR A 127 12.29 0.29 13.86
C TYR A 127 11.30 -0.77 14.35
N VAL A 128 11.05 -1.79 13.53
CA VAL A 128 10.15 -2.88 13.91
C VAL A 128 10.67 -3.59 15.16
N LYS A 129 11.97 -3.87 15.22
CA LYS A 129 12.58 -4.53 16.35
C LYS A 129 12.48 -3.72 17.64
N ILE A 130 12.75 -2.43 17.57
CA ILE A 130 12.64 -1.52 18.71
C ILE A 130 11.22 -1.50 19.24
N ASN A 131 10.22 -1.37 18.38
CA ASN A 131 8.82 -1.36 18.79
C ASN A 131 8.40 -2.68 19.46
N ALA A 132 8.86 -3.80 18.95
CA ALA A 132 8.54 -5.10 19.53
C ALA A 132 9.08 -5.20 20.96
N GLU A 133 10.29 -4.70 21.20
CA GLU A 133 10.89 -4.69 22.53
C GLU A 133 10.13 -3.80 23.50
N TYR A 134 9.69 -2.64 23.04
CA TYR A 134 8.92 -1.72 23.87
C TYR A 134 7.56 -2.25 24.29
N ARG A 135 7.00 -3.15 23.51
CA ARG A 135 5.67 -3.70 23.76
C ARG A 135 5.66 -4.88 24.71
N THR A 136 6.82 -5.39 24.98
CA THR A 136 6.93 -6.50 25.92
C THR A 136 7.15 -5.96 27.34
#